data_275acc32605b74e5535b5065d5532def
#
_entry.id   275acc32605b74e5535b5065d5532def
#
_cell.length_a   1.000
_cell.length_b   1.000
_cell.length_c   1.000
_cell.angle_alpha   90.00
_cell.angle_beta   90.00
_cell.angle_gamma   90.00
#
_symmetry.space_group_name_H-M   'P 1'
#
loop_
_entity.id
_entity.type
_entity.pdbx_description
1 polymer ?
#
loop_
_entity_poly.entity_id
_entity_poly.type
_entity_poly.pdbx_seq_one_letter_code
_entity_poly.pdbx_strand_id
1 'polypeptide(L)'
;MCAGVKGRLKSSVSFWASTLDAPQFTLDTISHGYRNPFANYPAPCFLSNNLSALRHPDFVVHAISELLDNGCITERSEPPFCVNPLTVAEGKKLRLVIDLRHVNCHLVRFKFKYEDLRSLSQVLQEGHWFFTWDLKSGYHHVDISPDHQKYLDFAWPFNGVLRYFTFSVLPFGLSSACFCFTKLLRPLVKRWRSLGHNSFVYLDDGFGSQPERTSAVAAAFIQRKELDSSGLLV
;
A
#
# COMPACT_ATOMS: atom_id res chain seq x y z
N MET A 1 18.20 4.32 11.31
CA MET A 1 17.72 3.76 10.01
C MET A 1 16.30 3.28 10.23
N CYS A 2 15.32 3.89 9.58
CA CYS A 2 13.95 3.38 9.62
C CYS A 2 13.94 2.03 8.88
N ALA A 3 13.55 0.95 9.57
CA ALA A 3 13.38 -0.35 8.94
C ALA A 3 12.38 -0.20 7.77
N GLY A 4 12.81 -0.54 6.56
CA GLY A 4 11.95 -0.52 5.38
C GLY A 4 10.79 -1.50 5.55
N VAL A 5 9.66 -1.20 4.93
CA VAL A 5 8.45 -2.04 4.99
C VAL A 5 8.47 -3.18 3.96
N LYS A 6 9.26 -3.02 2.91
CA LYS A 6 9.35 -3.99 1.80
C LYS A 6 9.82 -5.37 2.27
N GLY A 7 9.20 -6.43 1.73
CA GLY A 7 9.58 -7.82 1.98
C GLY A 7 9.13 -8.39 3.33
N ARG A 8 8.64 -7.56 4.27
CA ARG A 8 8.17 -8.00 5.59
C ARG A 8 6.98 -8.95 5.50
N LEU A 9 6.01 -8.67 4.64
CA LEU A 9 4.87 -9.57 4.40
C LEU A 9 5.34 -10.94 3.95
N LYS A 10 6.28 -11.00 3.00
CA LYS A 10 6.82 -12.25 2.48
C LYS A 10 7.52 -13.08 3.56
N SER A 11 8.24 -12.44 4.46
CA SER A 11 8.89 -13.11 5.61
C SER A 11 7.88 -13.67 6.61
N SER A 12 6.63 -13.20 6.59
CA SER A 12 5.56 -13.58 7.50
C SER A 12 4.51 -14.50 6.88
N VAL A 13 4.73 -15.05 5.69
CA VAL A 13 3.75 -15.85 4.93
C VAL A 13 3.16 -17.01 5.74
N SER A 14 3.96 -17.65 6.60
CA SER A 14 3.51 -18.73 7.48
C SER A 14 2.42 -18.29 8.45
N PHE A 15 2.53 -17.08 9.00
CA PHE A 15 1.50 -16.51 9.88
C PHE A 15 0.18 -16.29 9.13
N TRP A 16 0.25 -15.80 7.88
CA TRP A 16 -0.93 -15.62 7.03
C TRP A 16 -1.61 -16.94 6.68
N ALA A 17 -0.84 -17.98 6.39
CA ALA A 17 -1.37 -19.28 6.04
C ALA A 17 -1.93 -20.04 7.24
N SER A 18 -1.14 -20.17 8.33
CA SER A 18 -1.49 -21.05 9.45
C SER A 18 -2.37 -20.40 10.52
N THR A 19 -2.20 -19.09 10.77
CA THR A 19 -2.91 -18.39 11.85
C THR A 19 -4.13 -17.63 11.36
N LEU A 20 -4.03 -17.01 10.17
CA LEU A 20 -5.10 -16.20 9.61
C LEU A 20 -6.00 -16.96 8.64
N ASP A 21 -5.62 -18.17 8.24
CA ASP A 21 -6.31 -18.95 7.18
C ASP A 21 -6.63 -18.06 5.97
N ALA A 22 -5.60 -17.33 5.51
CA ALA A 22 -5.76 -16.31 4.50
C ALA A 22 -6.14 -16.93 3.15
N PRO A 23 -7.06 -16.30 2.38
CA PRO A 23 -7.43 -16.78 1.05
C PRO A 23 -6.22 -16.86 0.10
N GLN A 24 -6.29 -17.74 -0.90
CA GLN A 24 -5.23 -17.97 -1.88
C GLN A 24 -4.75 -16.68 -2.55
N PHE A 25 -5.66 -15.76 -2.90
CA PHE A 25 -5.31 -14.45 -3.44
C PHE A 25 -4.33 -13.68 -2.52
N THR A 26 -4.55 -13.70 -1.21
CA THR A 26 -3.69 -13.04 -0.23
C THR A 26 -2.33 -13.73 -0.14
N LEU A 27 -2.32 -15.05 -0.07
CA LEU A 27 -1.09 -15.85 -0.01
C LEU A 27 -0.25 -15.69 -1.28
N ASP A 28 -0.86 -15.69 -2.47
CA ASP A 28 -0.17 -15.46 -3.73
C ASP A 28 0.40 -14.04 -3.82
N THR A 29 -0.38 -13.05 -3.37
CA THR A 29 0.07 -11.65 -3.33
C THR A 29 1.29 -11.48 -2.43
N ILE A 30 1.28 -12.09 -1.24
CA ILE A 30 2.39 -12.00 -0.28
C ILE A 30 3.63 -12.75 -0.78
N SER A 31 3.45 -13.93 -1.36
CA SER A 31 4.54 -14.82 -1.76
C SER A 31 5.24 -14.40 -3.05
N HIS A 32 4.45 -13.93 -4.04
CA HIS A 32 4.93 -13.69 -5.41
C HIS A 32 4.79 -12.23 -5.86
N GLY A 33 4.21 -11.38 -5.02
CA GLY A 33 3.88 -10.00 -5.35
C GLY A 33 2.52 -9.85 -6.06
N TYR A 34 1.92 -8.68 -5.91
CA TYR A 34 0.65 -8.35 -6.53
C TYR A 34 0.76 -8.29 -8.05
N ARG A 35 -0.09 -9.03 -8.73
CA ARG A 35 -0.23 -8.98 -10.19
C ARG A 35 -1.32 -7.97 -10.55
N ASN A 36 -0.94 -6.91 -11.27
CA ASN A 36 -1.90 -5.91 -11.77
C ASN A 36 -2.96 -6.62 -12.61
N PRO A 37 -4.25 -6.42 -12.33
CA PRO A 37 -5.34 -7.13 -13.00
C PRO A 37 -5.60 -6.56 -14.40
N PHE A 38 -4.67 -6.78 -15.33
CA PHE A 38 -4.81 -6.30 -16.69
C PHE A 38 -5.94 -7.02 -17.44
N ALA A 39 -6.86 -6.23 -18.05
CA ALA A 39 -7.80 -6.72 -19.05
C ALA A 39 -7.10 -6.88 -20.41
N ASN A 40 -6.19 -5.95 -20.72
CA ASN A 40 -5.26 -5.98 -21.84
C ASN A 40 -3.96 -5.28 -21.42
N TYR A 41 -2.84 -5.69 -21.96
CA TYR A 41 -1.54 -5.12 -21.58
C TYR A 41 -1.30 -3.77 -22.28
N PRO A 42 -0.79 -2.74 -21.56
CA PRO A 42 -0.37 -1.49 -22.15
C PRO A 42 0.75 -1.72 -23.19
N ALA A 43 0.75 -0.94 -24.27
CA ALA A 43 1.88 -0.82 -25.16
C ALA A 43 3.03 -0.05 -24.49
N PRO A 44 4.28 -0.18 -24.99
CA PRO A 44 5.39 0.65 -24.53
C PRO A 44 5.04 2.14 -24.67
N CYS A 45 5.38 2.93 -23.65
CA CYS A 45 5.13 4.37 -23.69
C CYS A 45 6.22 5.15 -22.93
N PHE A 46 6.38 6.43 -23.32
CA PHE A 46 7.21 7.38 -22.62
C PHE A 46 6.44 8.70 -22.47
N LEU A 47 5.96 8.95 -21.24
CA LEU A 47 5.13 10.11 -20.93
C LEU A 47 5.92 11.13 -20.11
N SER A 48 5.75 12.41 -20.43
CA SER A 48 6.43 13.51 -19.75
C SER A 48 5.85 13.78 -18.38
N ASN A 49 6.71 14.17 -17.43
CA ASN A 49 6.29 14.53 -16.07
C ASN A 49 5.31 15.71 -16.05
N ASN A 50 4.36 15.66 -15.13
CA ASN A 50 3.34 16.69 -14.96
C ASN A 50 3.95 18.00 -14.42
N LEU A 51 3.34 19.13 -14.74
CA LEU A 51 3.82 20.47 -14.33
C LEU A 51 3.95 20.60 -12.81
N SER A 52 3.08 19.95 -12.04
CA SER A 52 3.17 19.97 -10.57
C SER A 52 4.47 19.33 -10.05
N ALA A 53 4.96 18.25 -10.67
CA ALA A 53 6.25 17.68 -10.32
C ALA A 53 7.41 18.62 -10.74
N LEU A 54 7.33 19.22 -11.94
CA LEU A 54 8.35 20.11 -12.45
C LEU A 54 8.49 21.43 -11.65
N ARG A 55 7.43 21.83 -10.93
CA ARG A 55 7.46 23.01 -10.03
C ARG A 55 8.13 22.74 -8.69
N HIS A 56 8.30 21.46 -8.30
CA HIS A 56 8.86 21.07 -7.01
C HIS A 56 10.06 20.12 -7.17
N PRO A 57 11.10 20.47 -7.95
CA PRO A 57 12.18 19.54 -8.31
C PRO A 57 12.94 19.02 -7.08
N ASP A 58 13.26 19.88 -6.12
CA ASP A 58 14.00 19.49 -4.91
C ASP A 58 13.21 18.50 -4.06
N PHE A 59 11.89 18.72 -3.93
CA PHE A 59 11.00 17.78 -3.24
C PHE A 59 10.98 16.42 -3.96
N VAL A 60 10.87 16.41 -5.30
CA VAL A 60 10.84 15.16 -6.08
C VAL A 60 12.15 14.40 -5.93
N VAL A 61 13.30 15.07 -6.01
CA VAL A 61 14.63 14.45 -5.79
C VAL A 61 14.72 13.83 -4.40
N HIS A 62 14.30 14.55 -3.37
CA HIS A 62 14.29 14.04 -2.00
C HIS A 62 13.37 12.82 -1.84
N ALA A 63 12.15 12.89 -2.36
CA ALA A 63 11.18 11.80 -2.30
C ALA A 63 11.65 10.55 -3.07
N ILE A 64 12.31 10.71 -4.22
CA ILE A 64 12.92 9.59 -4.95
C ILE A 64 14.04 8.95 -4.13
N SER A 65 14.89 9.76 -3.48
CA SER A 65 15.96 9.26 -2.61
C SER A 65 15.40 8.45 -1.44
N GLU A 66 14.34 8.95 -0.77
CA GLU A 66 13.66 8.21 0.30
C GLU A 66 13.07 6.86 -0.19
N LEU A 67 12.48 6.85 -1.39
CA LEU A 67 11.94 5.62 -1.98
C LEU A 67 13.03 4.61 -2.32
N LEU A 68 14.21 5.07 -2.80
CA LEU A 68 15.38 4.23 -3.03
C LEU A 68 15.92 3.64 -1.73
N ASP A 69 16.12 4.47 -0.71
CA ASP A 69 16.65 4.08 0.60
C ASP A 69 15.75 3.04 1.29
N ASN A 70 14.44 3.16 1.10
CA ASN A 70 13.47 2.19 1.59
C ASN A 70 13.29 0.97 0.67
N GLY A 71 13.98 0.90 -0.47
CA GLY A 71 13.89 -0.18 -1.44
C GLY A 71 12.54 -0.26 -2.18
N CYS A 72 11.72 0.78 -2.10
CA CYS A 72 10.41 0.82 -2.76
C CYS A 72 10.51 0.92 -4.28
N ILE A 73 11.61 1.52 -4.75
CA ILE A 73 11.96 1.62 -6.16
C ILE A 73 13.38 1.11 -6.40
N THR A 74 13.66 0.76 -7.64
CA THR A 74 15.01 0.40 -8.11
C THR A 74 15.39 1.24 -9.32
N GLU A 75 16.64 1.68 -9.40
CA GLU A 75 17.15 2.37 -10.57
C GLU A 75 17.41 1.39 -11.71
N ARG A 76 17.17 1.83 -12.94
CA ARG A 76 17.40 1.09 -14.18
C ARG A 76 18.50 1.75 -14.99
N SER A 77 19.36 0.93 -15.59
CA SER A 77 20.40 1.39 -16.52
C SER A 77 19.88 1.65 -17.94
N GLU A 78 18.76 1.02 -18.32
CA GLU A 78 18.17 1.11 -19.65
C GLU A 78 16.78 1.75 -19.61
N PRO A 79 16.36 2.39 -20.73
CA PRO A 79 15.00 2.94 -20.85
C PRO A 79 13.96 1.86 -20.59
N PRO A 80 13.02 2.11 -19.68
CA PRO A 80 12.03 1.12 -19.30
C PRO A 80 10.89 1.00 -20.31
N PHE A 81 10.08 -0.06 -20.13
CA PHE A 81 8.99 -0.40 -21.06
C PHE A 81 7.85 0.64 -21.05
N CYS A 82 7.46 1.14 -19.88
CA CYS A 82 6.36 2.08 -19.74
C CYS A 82 6.71 3.17 -18.72
N VAL A 83 7.20 4.32 -19.21
CA VAL A 83 7.55 5.48 -18.39
C VAL A 83 6.32 6.33 -18.15
N ASN A 84 5.88 6.38 -16.91
CA ASN A 84 4.72 7.16 -16.46
C ASN A 84 5.14 8.50 -15.86
N PRO A 85 4.29 9.55 -15.92
CA PRO A 85 4.58 10.84 -15.33
C PRO A 85 4.64 10.79 -13.80
N LEU A 86 5.48 11.62 -13.22
CA LEU A 86 5.38 11.99 -11.81
C LEU A 86 4.45 13.21 -11.65
N THR A 87 3.73 13.23 -10.55
CA THR A 87 2.84 14.30 -10.09
C THR A 87 3.17 14.61 -8.64
N VAL A 88 3.16 15.88 -8.28
CA VAL A 88 3.15 16.32 -6.89
C VAL A 88 1.74 16.74 -6.52
N ALA A 89 1.14 16.03 -5.57
CA ALA A 89 -0.12 16.44 -4.98
C ALA A 89 0.13 17.49 -3.91
N GLU A 90 -0.38 18.70 -4.15
CA GLU A 90 -0.28 19.85 -3.26
C GLU A 90 -1.40 19.80 -2.23
N GLY A 91 -1.06 19.86 -0.94
CA GLY A 91 -1.99 19.84 0.19
C GLY A 91 -1.31 20.38 1.43
N LYS A 92 -1.73 19.96 2.63
CA LYS A 92 -1.02 20.30 3.87
C LYS A 92 0.44 19.88 3.84
N LYS A 93 0.75 18.81 3.14
CA LYS A 93 2.10 18.30 2.82
C LYS A 93 2.14 17.92 1.36
N LEU A 94 3.28 18.15 0.71
CA LEU A 94 3.52 17.65 -0.64
C LEU A 94 3.59 16.12 -0.63
N ARG A 95 3.05 15.48 -1.67
CA ARG A 95 3.12 14.03 -1.86
C ARG A 95 3.52 13.71 -3.29
N LEU A 96 4.53 12.88 -3.44
CA LEU A 96 4.91 12.35 -4.75
C LEU A 96 3.97 11.21 -5.13
N VAL A 97 3.42 11.29 -6.33
CA VAL A 97 2.49 10.28 -6.89
C VAL A 97 2.94 9.97 -8.31
N ILE A 98 3.03 8.68 -8.64
CA ILE A 98 3.19 8.26 -10.03
C ILE A 98 1.82 8.33 -10.73
N ASP A 99 1.73 9.04 -11.84
CA ASP A 99 0.49 9.18 -12.61
C ASP A 99 0.27 7.97 -13.52
N LEU A 100 -0.48 7.02 -13.01
CA LEU A 100 -0.76 5.76 -13.69
C LEU A 100 -2.07 5.77 -14.50
N ARG A 101 -2.59 6.94 -14.89
CA ARG A 101 -3.84 7.01 -15.70
C ARG A 101 -3.75 6.18 -16.96
N HIS A 102 -2.60 6.17 -17.64
CA HIS A 102 -2.37 5.33 -18.81
C HIS A 102 -2.47 3.84 -18.47
N VAL A 103 -1.78 3.39 -17.43
CA VAL A 103 -1.84 1.99 -16.98
C VAL A 103 -3.24 1.61 -16.48
N ASN A 104 -3.87 2.49 -15.74
CA ASN A 104 -5.20 2.27 -15.15
C ASN A 104 -6.30 2.04 -16.20
N CYS A 105 -6.17 2.59 -17.42
CA CYS A 105 -7.12 2.33 -18.51
C CYS A 105 -7.13 0.86 -18.95
N HIS A 106 -6.05 0.12 -18.69
CA HIS A 106 -5.89 -1.27 -19.07
C HIS A 106 -6.27 -2.27 -17.95
N LEU A 107 -6.59 -1.75 -16.74
CA LEU A 107 -6.93 -2.60 -15.59
C LEU A 107 -8.42 -2.93 -15.53
N VAL A 108 -8.72 -4.13 -15.07
CA VAL A 108 -10.08 -4.52 -14.67
C VAL A 108 -10.54 -3.67 -13.49
N ARG A 109 -11.73 -3.10 -13.57
CA ARG A 109 -12.33 -2.36 -12.46
C ARG A 109 -13.09 -3.31 -11.55
N PHE A 110 -12.62 -3.48 -10.33
CA PHE A 110 -13.32 -4.25 -9.32
C PHE A 110 -14.34 -3.38 -8.58
N LYS A 111 -15.57 -3.88 -8.47
CA LYS A 111 -16.53 -3.34 -7.50
C LYS A 111 -16.18 -3.91 -6.13
N PHE A 112 -15.78 -3.09 -5.20
CA PHE A 112 -15.57 -3.49 -3.80
C PHE A 112 -16.05 -2.36 -2.88
N LYS A 113 -16.36 -2.72 -1.64
CA LYS A 113 -16.75 -1.76 -0.61
C LYS A 113 -15.62 -1.65 0.39
N TYR A 114 -15.24 -0.44 0.70
CA TYR A 114 -14.53 -0.11 1.93
C TYR A 114 -15.45 -0.31 3.12
N GLU A 115 -14.89 -0.46 4.29
CA GLU A 115 -15.64 -0.14 5.50
C GLU A 115 -15.91 1.37 5.47
N ASP A 116 -17.17 1.75 5.64
CA ASP A 116 -17.61 3.13 5.57
C ASP A 116 -18.02 3.65 6.96
N LEU A 117 -18.42 4.92 7.04
CA LEU A 117 -18.87 5.51 8.30
C LEU A 117 -20.08 4.78 8.92
N ARG A 118 -20.88 4.06 8.12
CA ARG A 118 -21.98 3.24 8.65
C ARG A 118 -21.43 2.00 9.35
N SER A 119 -20.40 1.37 8.80
CA SER A 119 -19.70 0.26 9.46
C SER A 119 -19.02 0.76 10.75
N LEU A 120 -18.42 1.95 10.74
CA LEU A 120 -17.85 2.56 11.93
C LEU A 120 -18.91 2.83 13.00
N SER A 121 -20.08 3.35 12.64
CA SER A 121 -21.15 3.65 13.60
C SER A 121 -21.67 2.40 14.33
N GLN A 122 -21.53 1.21 13.73
CA GLN A 122 -21.89 -0.06 14.38
C GLN A 122 -20.85 -0.48 15.44
N VAL A 123 -19.63 -0.01 15.31
CA VAL A 123 -18.51 -0.29 16.23
C VAL A 123 -18.44 0.76 17.34
N LEU A 124 -18.88 1.98 17.05
CA LEU A 124 -18.94 3.10 18.01
C LEU A 124 -20.16 2.93 18.93
N GLN A 125 -19.91 2.76 20.23
CA GLN A 125 -20.97 2.73 21.25
C GLN A 125 -20.62 3.70 22.37
N GLU A 126 -21.63 4.37 22.91
CA GLU A 126 -21.46 5.27 24.04
C GLU A 126 -20.89 4.52 25.26
N GLY A 127 -19.95 5.14 25.94
CA GLY A 127 -19.27 4.52 27.09
C GLY A 127 -18.15 3.55 26.76
N HIS A 128 -17.92 3.24 25.47
CA HIS A 128 -16.81 2.36 25.07
C HIS A 128 -15.45 3.09 25.12
N TRP A 129 -14.41 2.32 25.38
CA TRP A 129 -13.02 2.70 25.26
C TRP A 129 -12.52 2.45 23.86
N PHE A 130 -11.79 3.42 23.27
CA PHE A 130 -11.31 3.40 21.89
C PHE A 130 -9.79 3.32 21.82
N PHE A 131 -9.32 2.72 20.73
CA PHE A 131 -7.91 2.76 20.34
C PHE A 131 -7.80 2.84 18.82
N THR A 132 -6.71 3.41 18.35
CA THR A 132 -6.40 3.55 16.93
C THR A 132 -4.98 3.07 16.65
N TRP A 133 -4.74 2.71 15.41
CA TRP A 133 -3.41 2.45 14.87
C TRP A 133 -3.35 2.90 13.41
N ASP A 134 -2.15 3.25 12.94
CA ASP A 134 -1.86 3.66 11.57
C ASP A 134 -0.70 2.84 11.03
N LEU A 135 -0.84 2.29 9.83
CA LEU A 135 0.22 1.51 9.20
C LEU A 135 1.23 2.43 8.53
N LYS A 136 2.47 2.33 8.95
CA LYS A 136 3.57 3.06 8.33
C LYS A 136 3.69 2.67 6.85
N SER A 137 3.53 3.65 5.95
CA SER A 137 3.68 3.45 4.50
C SER A 137 2.78 2.34 3.91
N GLY A 138 1.57 2.17 4.41
CA GLY A 138 0.60 1.11 4.12
C GLY A 138 0.81 0.31 2.83
N TYR A 139 0.60 0.91 1.66
CA TYR A 139 0.71 0.24 0.36
C TYR A 139 2.10 -0.33 0.07
N HIS A 140 3.16 0.30 0.54
CA HIS A 140 4.54 -0.13 0.26
C HIS A 140 4.93 -1.45 0.95
N HIS A 141 4.08 -2.00 1.82
CA HIS A 141 4.26 -3.37 2.32
C HIS A 141 4.03 -4.43 1.25
N VAL A 142 3.24 -4.12 0.22
CA VAL A 142 2.86 -5.07 -0.82
C VAL A 142 3.85 -4.99 -1.98
N ASP A 143 4.57 -6.07 -2.22
CA ASP A 143 5.45 -6.19 -3.40
C ASP A 143 4.62 -6.30 -4.68
N ILE A 144 5.12 -5.74 -5.78
CA ILE A 144 4.59 -5.97 -7.14
C ILE A 144 5.30 -7.17 -7.76
N SER A 145 4.54 -8.05 -8.39
CA SER A 145 5.09 -9.18 -9.16
C SER A 145 6.14 -8.68 -10.17
N PRO A 146 7.34 -9.31 -10.23
CA PRO A 146 8.43 -8.87 -11.11
C PRO A 146 8.01 -8.63 -12.57
N ASP A 147 7.15 -9.50 -13.12
CA ASP A 147 6.64 -9.40 -14.50
C ASP A 147 5.80 -8.13 -14.74
N HIS A 148 5.23 -7.56 -13.67
CA HIS A 148 4.34 -6.41 -13.73
C HIS A 148 5.00 -5.09 -13.34
N GLN A 149 6.23 -5.11 -12.81
CA GLN A 149 6.97 -3.91 -12.42
C GLN A 149 7.27 -3.00 -13.61
N LYS A 150 7.55 -3.55 -14.80
CA LYS A 150 7.84 -2.80 -16.03
C LYS A 150 6.73 -1.85 -16.51
N TYR A 151 5.54 -1.92 -15.91
CA TYR A 151 4.43 -0.99 -16.17
C TYR A 151 4.37 0.17 -15.19
N LEU A 152 5.24 0.17 -14.17
CA LEU A 152 5.25 1.12 -13.06
C LEU A 152 6.56 1.91 -13.01
N ASP A 153 7.12 2.15 -14.18
CA ASP A 153 8.37 2.90 -14.32
C ASP A 153 8.10 4.40 -14.43
N PHE A 154 9.08 5.18 -14.05
CA PHE A 154 9.11 6.63 -14.24
C PHE A 154 10.53 7.11 -14.49
N ALA A 155 10.67 8.37 -14.97
CA ALA A 155 11.95 8.99 -15.21
C ALA A 155 12.03 10.36 -14.55
N TRP A 156 13.24 10.71 -14.03
CA TRP A 156 13.52 12.02 -13.46
C TRP A 156 14.94 12.46 -13.77
N PRO A 157 15.19 13.75 -14.12
CA PRO A 157 16.52 14.27 -14.32
C PRO A 157 17.23 14.52 -12.98
N PHE A 158 18.43 13.98 -12.82
CA PHE A 158 19.36 14.30 -11.75
C PHE A 158 20.58 14.98 -12.33
N ASN A 159 20.84 16.23 -11.94
CA ASN A 159 21.98 17.02 -12.45
C ASN A 159 22.04 17.05 -14.00
N GLY A 160 20.87 17.16 -14.66
CA GLY A 160 20.77 17.19 -16.12
C GLY A 160 20.83 15.82 -16.81
N VAL A 161 21.07 14.74 -16.08
CA VAL A 161 21.06 13.36 -16.61
C VAL A 161 19.73 12.68 -16.27
N LEU A 162 19.03 12.20 -17.30
CA LEU A 162 17.78 11.49 -17.12
C LEU A 162 18.05 10.10 -16.55
N ARG A 163 17.42 9.79 -15.40
CA ARG A 163 17.51 8.48 -14.72
C ARG A 163 16.15 7.81 -14.69
N TYR A 164 16.16 6.49 -14.72
CA TYR A 164 14.96 5.67 -14.77
C TYR A 164 14.78 4.86 -13.49
N PHE A 165 13.55 4.74 -13.03
CA PHE A 165 13.20 4.06 -11.79
C PHE A 165 11.97 3.18 -11.97
N THR A 166 11.95 2.05 -11.30
CA THR A 166 10.86 1.08 -11.32
C THR A 166 10.30 0.89 -9.92
N PHE A 167 9.00 1.05 -9.72
CA PHE A 167 8.35 0.65 -8.48
C PHE A 167 8.34 -0.88 -8.33
N SER A 168 8.86 -1.35 -7.21
CA SER A 168 8.84 -2.75 -6.82
C SER A 168 7.79 -3.07 -5.77
N VAL A 169 7.14 -2.05 -5.24
CA VAL A 169 6.03 -2.12 -4.27
C VAL A 169 4.78 -1.43 -4.83
N LEU A 170 3.64 -1.66 -4.21
CA LEU A 170 2.35 -1.10 -4.63
C LEU A 170 2.36 0.44 -4.51
N PRO A 171 2.31 1.19 -5.63
CA PRO A 171 2.44 2.63 -5.59
C PRO A 171 1.10 3.34 -5.37
N PHE A 172 1.18 4.57 -4.86
CA PHE A 172 0.06 5.51 -4.96
C PHE A 172 -0.16 5.87 -6.44
N GLY A 173 -1.45 5.94 -6.84
CA GLY A 173 -1.84 6.22 -8.23
C GLY A 173 -2.36 5.00 -9.00
N LEU A 174 -2.07 3.78 -8.54
CA LEU A 174 -2.61 2.56 -9.13
C LEU A 174 -4.07 2.35 -8.70
N SER A 175 -5.00 2.30 -9.65
CA SER A 175 -6.45 2.22 -9.35
C SER A 175 -6.87 0.95 -8.61
N SER A 176 -6.12 -0.14 -8.77
CA SER A 176 -6.35 -1.40 -8.06
C SER A 176 -5.67 -1.50 -6.69
N ALA A 177 -4.87 -0.50 -6.28
CA ALA A 177 -4.12 -0.54 -5.03
C ALA A 177 -5.04 -0.65 -3.80
N CYS A 178 -6.09 0.18 -3.76
CA CYS A 178 -7.06 0.14 -2.67
C CYS A 178 -7.76 -1.22 -2.56
N PHE A 179 -8.13 -1.83 -3.70
CA PHE A 179 -8.72 -3.16 -3.73
C PHE A 179 -7.76 -4.21 -3.16
N CYS A 180 -6.52 -4.22 -3.66
CA CYS A 180 -5.49 -5.16 -3.21
C CYS A 180 -5.27 -5.05 -1.70
N PHE A 181 -5.03 -3.83 -1.21
CA PHE A 181 -4.72 -3.58 0.20
C PHE A 181 -5.89 -3.89 1.14
N THR A 182 -7.12 -3.51 0.76
CA THR A 182 -8.32 -3.88 1.51
C THR A 182 -8.51 -5.40 1.58
N LYS A 183 -8.27 -6.12 0.48
CA LYS A 183 -8.34 -7.59 0.46
C LYS A 183 -7.27 -8.23 1.32
N LEU A 184 -6.06 -7.65 1.33
CA LEU A 184 -4.95 -8.11 2.16
C LEU A 184 -5.31 -8.05 3.66
N LEU A 185 -5.91 -6.96 4.14
CA LEU A 185 -6.20 -6.77 5.57
C LEU A 185 -7.41 -7.56 6.07
N ARG A 186 -8.30 -8.03 5.20
CA ARG A 186 -9.52 -8.75 5.59
C ARG A 186 -9.30 -9.97 6.50
N PRO A 187 -8.30 -10.84 6.31
CA PRO A 187 -8.08 -11.96 7.21
C PRO A 187 -7.80 -11.54 8.65
N LEU A 188 -7.00 -10.48 8.85
CA LEU A 188 -6.74 -9.89 10.18
C LEU A 188 -8.04 -9.38 10.81
N VAL A 189 -8.81 -8.57 10.08
CA VAL A 189 -10.09 -8.03 10.58
C VAL A 189 -11.07 -9.15 10.93
N LYS A 190 -11.18 -10.19 10.07
CA LYS A 190 -12.02 -11.36 10.32
C LYS A 190 -11.63 -12.06 11.61
N ARG A 191 -10.32 -12.26 11.82
CA ARG A 191 -9.78 -12.87 13.03
C ARG A 191 -10.09 -12.03 14.26
N TRP A 192 -9.81 -10.73 14.26
CA TRP A 192 -10.11 -9.87 15.41
C TRP A 192 -11.58 -9.87 15.79
N ARG A 193 -12.47 -9.82 14.80
CA ARG A 193 -13.91 -9.92 15.03
C ARG A 193 -14.32 -11.28 15.59
N SER A 194 -13.69 -12.37 15.18
CA SER A 194 -13.94 -13.70 15.75
C SER A 194 -13.47 -13.82 17.22
N LEU A 195 -12.53 -12.98 17.64
CA LEU A 195 -12.10 -12.85 19.05
C LEU A 195 -12.99 -11.90 19.87
N GLY A 196 -14.06 -11.37 19.28
CA GLY A 196 -14.96 -10.42 19.94
C GLY A 196 -14.45 -8.98 19.93
N HIS A 197 -13.42 -8.67 19.15
CA HIS A 197 -12.94 -7.30 19.03
C HIS A 197 -13.78 -6.50 18.05
N ASN A 198 -14.40 -5.42 18.51
CA ASN A 198 -15.04 -4.45 17.64
C ASN A 198 -13.96 -3.68 16.87
N SER A 199 -13.72 -4.08 15.63
CA SER A 199 -12.64 -3.55 14.81
C SER A 199 -13.17 -3.00 13.49
N PHE A 200 -12.65 -1.85 13.10
CA PHE A 200 -12.90 -1.16 11.84
C PHE A 200 -11.55 -0.80 11.20
N VAL A 201 -11.43 -1.01 9.90
CA VAL A 201 -10.20 -0.72 9.15
C VAL A 201 -10.55 -0.02 7.85
N TYR A 202 -9.98 1.17 7.66
CA TYR A 202 -10.08 1.92 6.42
C TYR A 202 -8.67 2.16 5.86
N LEU A 203 -8.31 1.37 4.86
CA LEU A 203 -6.96 1.35 4.27
C LEU A 203 -5.89 1.10 5.35
N ASP A 204 -5.03 2.09 5.58
CA ASP A 204 -3.92 2.08 6.54
C ASP A 204 -4.33 2.45 7.97
N ASP A 205 -5.53 3.01 8.15
CA ASP A 205 -6.06 3.41 9.45
C ASP A 205 -6.91 2.31 10.10
N GLY A 206 -6.62 1.98 11.34
CA GLY A 206 -7.39 1.04 12.15
C GLY A 206 -8.00 1.68 13.39
N PHE A 207 -9.20 1.23 13.71
CA PHE A 207 -9.95 1.66 14.88
C PHE A 207 -10.53 0.45 15.59
N GLY A 208 -10.48 0.45 16.91
CA GLY A 208 -11.12 -0.55 17.74
C GLY A 208 -11.87 0.05 18.94
N SER A 209 -12.92 -0.64 19.38
CA SER A 209 -13.68 -0.25 20.59
C SER A 209 -14.03 -1.45 21.45
N GLN A 210 -14.07 -1.24 22.77
CA GLN A 210 -14.46 -2.25 23.76
C GLN A 210 -15.21 -1.60 24.92
N PRO A 211 -16.14 -2.32 25.59
CA PRO A 211 -16.92 -1.74 26.68
C PRO A 211 -16.07 -1.37 27.90
N GLU A 212 -14.99 -2.08 28.16
CA GLU A 212 -14.14 -1.86 29.30
C GLU A 212 -12.73 -1.45 28.91
N ARG A 213 -12.05 -0.65 29.74
CA ARG A 213 -10.66 -0.22 29.52
C ARG A 213 -9.70 -1.42 29.41
N THR A 214 -9.86 -2.39 30.26
CA THR A 214 -9.01 -3.59 30.30
C THR A 214 -9.13 -4.40 29.02
N SER A 215 -10.33 -4.62 28.52
CA SER A 215 -10.59 -5.30 27.25
C SER A 215 -10.10 -4.49 26.06
N ALA A 216 -10.20 -3.15 26.09
CA ALA A 216 -9.68 -2.29 25.03
C ALA A 216 -8.15 -2.36 24.96
N VAL A 217 -7.45 -2.31 26.09
CA VAL A 217 -6.00 -2.47 26.15
C VAL A 217 -5.56 -3.85 25.66
N ALA A 218 -6.25 -4.92 26.08
CA ALA A 218 -5.96 -6.27 25.60
C ALA A 218 -6.16 -6.41 24.10
N ALA A 219 -7.27 -5.89 23.56
CA ALA A 219 -7.55 -5.90 22.12
C ALA A 219 -6.51 -5.11 21.32
N ALA A 220 -6.13 -3.92 21.78
CA ALA A 220 -5.09 -3.10 21.15
C ALA A 220 -3.74 -3.83 21.13
N PHE A 221 -3.35 -4.48 22.22
CA PHE A 221 -2.12 -5.26 22.31
C PHE A 221 -2.12 -6.45 21.33
N ILE A 222 -3.23 -7.21 21.29
CA ILE A 222 -3.37 -8.35 20.37
C ILE A 222 -3.29 -7.89 18.93
N GLN A 223 -4.03 -6.84 18.55
CA GLN A 223 -4.03 -6.32 17.18
C GLN A 223 -2.63 -5.85 16.77
N ARG A 224 -1.95 -5.08 17.63
CA ARG A 224 -0.58 -4.63 17.36
C ARG A 224 0.40 -5.80 17.19
N LYS A 225 0.32 -6.80 18.07
CA LYS A 225 1.17 -8.00 17.98
C LYS A 225 0.90 -8.79 16.69
N GLU A 226 -0.36 -8.94 16.29
CA GLU A 226 -0.72 -9.66 15.07
C GLU A 226 -0.36 -8.86 13.80
N LEU A 227 -0.45 -7.53 13.82
CA LEU A 227 0.08 -6.68 12.74
C LEU A 227 1.59 -6.89 12.58
N ASP A 228 2.37 -6.85 13.66
CA ASP A 228 3.81 -7.11 13.58
C ASP A 228 4.12 -8.54 13.12
N SER A 229 3.43 -9.55 13.64
CA SER A 229 3.57 -10.96 13.22
C SER A 229 3.21 -11.19 11.76
N SER A 230 2.28 -10.39 11.23
CA SER A 230 1.91 -10.40 9.81
C SER A 230 2.90 -9.68 8.89
N GLY A 231 3.90 -8.99 9.47
CA GLY A 231 4.88 -8.18 8.76
C GLY A 231 4.43 -6.75 8.48
N LEU A 232 3.28 -6.33 9.01
CA LEU A 232 2.78 -4.95 8.90
C LEU A 232 3.35 -4.09 10.03
N LEU A 233 3.83 -2.90 9.68
CA LEU A 233 4.48 -1.98 10.63
C LEU A 233 3.51 -0.85 11.02
N VAL A 234 3.33 -0.67 12.33
CA VAL A 234 2.52 0.39 12.96
C VAL A 234 3.41 1.48 13.53
#